data_acfe87dbe4f34c06379e435b242b814b
#
_entry.id   acfe87dbe4f34c06379e435b242b814b
#
_cell.length_a   1.000
_cell.length_b   1.000
_cell.length_c   1.000
_cell.angle_alpha   90.00
_cell.angle_beta   90.00
_cell.angle_gamma   90.00
#
_symmetry.space_group_name_H-M   'P 1'
#
loop_
_entity.id
_entity.type
_entity.pdbx_description
1 polymer ?
#
loop_
_entity_poly.entity_id
_entity_poly.type
_entity_poly.pdbx_seq_one_letter_code
_entity_poly.pdbx_strand_id
1 'polypeptide(L)'
;MKLVRYGRAGAERPGLVDATGRLRDLSRVVEDITPEVLTPAGLKRLRAVKADRLPAVKGKPRLGCPLAAIGKIVCIGLNYTDHAQEVSLPLPKEPTIFIKANSAISGPDDPIARPPGAVKLDYEVELALSLIHI
;
A
#
# COMPACT_ATOMS: atom_id res chain seq x y z
N MET A 1 14.76 -0.92 0.02
CA MET A 1 14.03 -2.06 -0.56
C MET A 1 12.62 -1.59 -0.85
N LYS A 2 12.11 -1.80 -2.06
CA LYS A 2 10.75 -1.44 -2.46
C LYS A 2 10.00 -2.73 -2.76
N LEU A 3 9.03 -3.08 -1.91
CA LEU A 3 8.16 -4.24 -2.07
C LEU A 3 6.89 -3.83 -2.82
N VAL A 4 6.39 -4.70 -3.67
CA VAL A 4 5.17 -4.50 -4.45
C VAL A 4 4.40 -5.82 -4.55
N ARG A 5 3.11 -5.74 -4.84
CA ARG A 5 2.32 -6.89 -5.29
C ARG A 5 1.87 -6.61 -6.72
N TYR A 6 2.02 -7.57 -7.61
CA TYR A 6 1.75 -7.38 -9.04
C TYR A 6 0.93 -8.51 -9.63
N GLY A 7 0.18 -8.23 -10.68
CA GLY A 7 -0.65 -9.21 -11.38
C GLY A 7 -2.13 -8.86 -11.37
N ARG A 8 -2.97 -9.84 -11.68
CA ARG A 8 -4.43 -9.64 -11.71
C ARG A 8 -4.96 -9.33 -10.31
N ALA A 9 -5.99 -8.49 -10.25
CA ALA A 9 -6.71 -8.21 -9.00
C ALA A 9 -7.20 -9.51 -8.37
N GLY A 10 -6.93 -9.68 -7.07
CA GLY A 10 -7.27 -10.89 -6.30
C GLY A 10 -6.36 -12.10 -6.55
N ALA A 11 -5.33 -11.97 -7.40
CA ALA A 11 -4.33 -12.99 -7.68
C ALA A 11 -2.93 -12.36 -7.85
N GLU A 12 -2.67 -11.34 -7.05
CA GLU A 12 -1.38 -10.66 -7.03
C GLU A 12 -0.29 -11.59 -6.49
N ARG A 13 0.92 -11.34 -6.94
CA ARG A 13 2.14 -12.03 -6.52
C ARG A 13 3.11 -11.05 -5.87
N PRO A 14 3.92 -11.50 -4.89
CA PRO A 14 4.91 -10.64 -4.26
C PRO A 14 6.04 -10.31 -5.23
N GLY A 15 6.49 -9.07 -5.18
CA GLY A 15 7.58 -8.56 -6.00
C GLY A 15 8.49 -7.60 -5.25
N LEU A 16 9.64 -7.37 -5.83
CA LEU A 16 10.68 -6.45 -5.36
C LEU A 16 11.15 -5.60 -6.53
N VAL A 17 11.21 -4.29 -6.34
CA VAL A 17 11.86 -3.39 -7.31
C VAL A 17 13.34 -3.30 -6.94
N ASP A 18 14.22 -3.72 -7.86
CA ASP A 18 15.66 -3.70 -7.68
C ASP A 18 16.25 -2.29 -7.84
N ALA A 19 17.57 -2.15 -7.63
CA ALA A 19 18.27 -0.87 -7.72
C ALA A 19 18.21 -0.24 -9.13
N THR A 20 17.95 -1.04 -10.16
CA THR A 20 17.81 -0.56 -11.55
C THR A 20 16.37 -0.20 -11.92
N GLY A 21 15.42 -0.30 -10.96
CA GLY A 21 14.01 -0.05 -11.18
C GLY A 21 13.25 -1.24 -11.80
N ARG A 22 13.88 -2.40 -11.96
CA ARG A 22 13.23 -3.58 -12.54
C ARG A 22 12.45 -4.36 -11.49
N LEU A 23 11.27 -4.83 -11.88
CA LEU A 23 10.46 -5.69 -11.05
C LEU A 23 11.01 -7.12 -11.05
N ARG A 24 11.17 -7.69 -9.86
CA ARG A 24 11.64 -9.05 -9.62
C ARG A 24 10.58 -9.84 -8.88
N ASP A 25 10.42 -11.10 -9.26
CA ASP A 25 9.44 -12.03 -8.66
C ASP A 25 10.00 -12.58 -7.33
N LEU A 26 9.26 -12.35 -6.23
CA LEU A 26 9.59 -12.86 -4.89
C LEU A 26 8.89 -14.17 -4.53
N SER A 27 8.05 -14.76 -5.39
CA SER A 27 7.19 -15.91 -5.06
C SER A 27 7.96 -17.17 -4.64
N ARG A 28 9.28 -17.24 -4.94
CA ARG A 28 10.15 -18.32 -4.45
C ARG A 28 10.75 -18.06 -3.08
N VAL A 29 10.55 -16.86 -2.53
CA VAL A 29 11.10 -16.43 -1.24
C VAL A 29 10.01 -16.31 -0.19
N VAL A 30 8.88 -15.72 -0.56
CA VAL A 30 7.69 -15.54 0.27
C VAL A 30 6.45 -15.83 -0.55
N GLU A 31 5.41 -16.31 0.08
CA GLU A 31 4.13 -16.59 -0.57
C GLU A 31 3.42 -15.28 -0.95
N ASP A 32 3.35 -14.34 -0.01
CA ASP A 32 2.82 -12.99 -0.23
C ASP A 32 3.44 -11.98 0.75
N ILE A 33 3.13 -10.69 0.61
CA ILE A 33 3.59 -9.62 1.51
C ILE A 33 2.56 -9.44 2.62
N THR A 34 2.59 -10.35 3.58
CA THR A 34 1.72 -10.36 4.75
C THR A 34 2.37 -9.66 5.96
N PRO A 35 1.62 -9.36 7.04
CA PRO A 35 2.18 -8.82 8.28
C PRO A 35 3.35 -9.66 8.83
N GLU A 36 3.27 -10.98 8.75
CA GLU A 36 4.32 -11.90 9.23
C GLU A 36 5.64 -11.72 8.47
N VAL A 37 5.54 -11.45 7.16
CA VAL A 37 6.72 -11.18 6.30
C VAL A 37 7.34 -9.82 6.61
N LEU A 38 6.58 -8.89 7.13
CA LEU A 38 7.02 -7.53 7.47
C LEU A 38 7.60 -7.39 8.88
N THR A 39 7.59 -8.45 9.69
CA THR A 39 8.28 -8.46 10.99
C THR A 39 9.78 -8.14 10.85
N PRO A 40 10.47 -7.70 11.92
CA PRO A 40 11.92 -7.45 11.86
C PRO A 40 12.72 -8.63 11.31
N ALA A 41 12.35 -9.86 11.68
CA ALA A 41 12.98 -11.09 11.19
C ALA A 41 12.70 -11.31 9.69
N GLY A 42 11.45 -11.14 9.25
CA GLY A 42 11.05 -11.23 7.84
C GLY A 42 11.73 -10.18 6.97
N LEU A 43 11.77 -8.93 7.44
CA LEU A 43 12.48 -7.84 6.75
C LEU A 43 13.99 -8.10 6.67
N LYS A 44 14.61 -8.66 7.72
CA LYS A 44 16.03 -9.07 7.69
C LYS A 44 16.25 -10.13 6.61
N ARG A 45 15.38 -11.14 6.54
CA ARG A 45 15.43 -12.17 5.48
C ARG A 45 15.29 -11.57 4.09
N LEU A 46 14.33 -10.67 3.87
CA LEU A 46 14.12 -10.02 2.58
C LEU A 46 15.30 -9.14 2.16
N ARG A 47 15.94 -8.42 3.10
CA ARG A 47 17.14 -7.62 2.83
C ARG A 47 18.36 -8.46 2.43
N ALA A 48 18.42 -9.71 2.86
CA ALA A 48 19.48 -10.64 2.49
C ALA A 48 19.31 -11.23 1.07
N VAL A 49 18.14 -11.04 0.44
CA VAL A 49 17.85 -11.53 -0.90
C VAL A 49 18.66 -10.74 -1.92
N LYS A 50 19.41 -11.44 -2.77
CA LYS A 50 20.10 -10.85 -3.93
C LYS A 50 19.10 -10.62 -5.06
N ALA A 51 18.62 -9.39 -5.19
CA ALA A 51 17.54 -9.03 -6.13
C ALA A 51 17.89 -9.35 -7.58
N ASP A 52 19.14 -9.24 -7.97
CA ASP A 52 19.66 -9.56 -9.31
C ASP A 52 19.53 -11.03 -9.68
N ARG A 53 19.46 -11.93 -8.68
CA ARG A 53 19.28 -13.39 -8.86
C ARG A 53 17.80 -13.81 -8.95
N LEU A 54 16.88 -12.91 -8.63
CA LEU A 54 15.45 -13.19 -8.76
C LEU A 54 15.01 -13.11 -10.22
N PRO A 55 14.01 -13.91 -10.62
CA PRO A 55 13.43 -13.82 -11.95
C PRO A 55 12.91 -12.41 -12.25
N ALA A 56 13.28 -11.86 -13.39
CA ALA A 56 12.72 -10.59 -13.84
C ALA A 56 11.28 -10.79 -14.31
N VAL A 57 10.40 -9.90 -13.88
CA VAL A 57 9.02 -9.85 -14.37
C VAL A 57 9.01 -9.08 -15.70
N LYS A 58 8.43 -9.69 -16.72
CA LYS A 58 8.35 -9.10 -18.07
C LYS A 58 7.20 -8.09 -18.18
N GLY A 59 7.39 -7.08 -19.01
CA GLY A 59 6.37 -6.08 -19.31
C GLY A 59 6.11 -5.10 -18.15
N LYS A 60 4.92 -4.51 -18.14
CA LYS A 60 4.42 -3.62 -17.10
C LYS A 60 3.14 -4.22 -16.51
N PRO A 61 3.24 -5.19 -15.60
CA PRO A 61 2.05 -5.75 -14.98
C PRO A 61 1.34 -4.71 -14.12
N ARG A 62 0.03 -4.88 -13.92
CA ARG A 62 -0.73 -4.11 -12.93
C ARG A 62 -0.06 -4.27 -11.56
N LEU A 63 0.01 -3.20 -10.80
CA LEU A 63 0.36 -3.22 -9.39
C LEU A 63 -0.92 -3.21 -8.54
N GLY A 64 -0.97 -4.05 -7.55
CA GLY A 64 -2.01 -4.04 -6.53
C GLY A 64 -1.57 -3.28 -5.28
N CYS A 65 -2.43 -3.29 -4.25
CA CYS A 65 -2.02 -2.84 -2.93
C CYS A 65 -0.75 -3.60 -2.50
N PRO A 66 0.28 -2.93 -1.99
CA PRO A 66 1.57 -3.56 -1.67
C PRO A 66 1.52 -4.54 -0.50
N LEU A 67 0.42 -4.55 0.26
CA LEU A 67 0.19 -5.41 1.41
C LEU A 67 -0.93 -6.40 1.14
N ALA A 68 -0.75 -7.64 1.56
CA ALA A 68 -1.81 -8.63 1.64
C ALA A 68 -2.42 -8.67 3.05
N ALA A 69 -3.62 -9.24 3.17
CA ALA A 69 -4.28 -9.51 4.43
C ALA A 69 -4.45 -8.27 5.35
N ILE A 70 -4.85 -7.14 4.76
CA ILE A 70 -5.13 -5.93 5.52
C ILE A 70 -6.39 -6.14 6.36
N GLY A 71 -6.24 -6.09 7.69
CA GLY A 71 -7.36 -6.27 8.63
C GLY A 71 -8.20 -5.01 8.82
N LYS A 72 -7.54 -3.85 8.91
CA LYS A 72 -8.19 -2.55 9.18
C LYS A 72 -7.47 -1.42 8.47
N ILE A 73 -8.22 -0.38 8.12
CA ILE A 73 -7.70 0.92 7.67
C ILE A 73 -8.16 1.94 8.69
N VAL A 74 -7.21 2.40 9.51
CA VAL A 74 -7.46 3.43 10.53
C VAL A 74 -6.93 4.76 10.01
N CYS A 75 -7.77 5.77 9.99
CA CYS A 75 -7.45 7.09 9.46
C CYS A 75 -7.44 8.13 10.59
N ILE A 76 -6.62 9.16 10.43
CA ILE A 76 -6.53 10.30 11.34
C ILE A 76 -6.99 11.54 10.59
N GLY A 77 -8.16 12.07 10.96
CA GLY A 77 -8.72 13.26 10.33
C GLY A 77 -7.96 14.54 10.72
N LEU A 78 -7.90 15.50 9.80
CA LEU A 78 -7.21 16.79 9.95
C LEU A 78 -5.76 16.67 10.44
N ASN A 79 -5.07 15.62 9.98
CA ASN A 79 -3.69 15.32 10.37
C ASN A 79 -2.65 16.19 9.62
N TYR A 80 -3.10 17.02 8.67
CA TYR A 80 -2.29 17.96 7.91
C TYR A 80 -2.77 19.39 8.19
N THR A 81 -1.85 20.30 8.54
CA THR A 81 -2.17 21.67 8.92
C THR A 81 -2.79 22.49 7.81
N ASP A 82 -2.33 22.30 6.58
CA ASP A 82 -2.86 22.94 5.39
C ASP A 82 -4.31 22.50 5.11
N HIS A 83 -4.62 21.22 5.28
CA HIS A 83 -6.00 20.73 5.16
C HIS A 83 -6.92 21.35 6.21
N ALA A 84 -6.51 21.47 7.47
CA ALA A 84 -7.30 22.12 8.50
C ALA A 84 -7.57 23.60 8.16
N GLN A 85 -6.58 24.31 7.60
CA GLN A 85 -6.72 25.69 7.13
C GLN A 85 -7.71 25.79 5.94
N GLU A 86 -7.60 24.89 4.95
CA GLU A 86 -8.47 24.84 3.77
C GLU A 86 -9.95 24.71 4.17
N VAL A 87 -10.26 23.85 5.12
CA VAL A 87 -11.63 23.64 5.63
C VAL A 87 -12.01 24.62 6.74
N SER A 88 -11.15 25.56 7.10
CA SER A 88 -11.35 26.57 8.16
C SER A 88 -11.70 25.95 9.52
N LEU A 89 -11.10 24.84 9.86
CA LEU A 89 -11.25 24.16 11.14
C LEU A 89 -10.01 24.34 12.02
N PRO A 90 -10.15 24.40 13.36
CA PRO A 90 -9.01 24.42 14.27
C PRO A 90 -8.29 23.08 14.22
N LEU A 91 -6.98 23.12 14.46
CA LEU A 91 -6.19 21.88 14.61
C LEU A 91 -6.72 21.07 15.80
N PRO A 92 -7.01 19.77 15.60
CA PRO A 92 -7.46 18.90 16.67
C PRO A 92 -6.40 18.79 17.77
N LYS A 93 -6.83 18.83 19.04
CA LYS A 93 -5.95 18.59 20.19
C LYS A 93 -5.68 17.11 20.42
N GLU A 94 -6.57 16.27 19.94
CA GLU A 94 -6.48 14.80 20.00
C GLU A 94 -6.75 14.24 18.60
N PRO A 95 -6.20 13.05 18.26
CA PRO A 95 -6.42 12.43 16.96
C PRO A 95 -7.90 12.17 16.69
N THR A 96 -8.43 12.70 15.59
CA THR A 96 -9.77 12.35 15.09
C THR A 96 -9.69 11.05 14.33
N ILE A 97 -10.08 9.95 14.99
CA ILE A 97 -9.94 8.60 14.46
C ILE A 97 -11.20 8.16 13.72
N PHE A 98 -11.05 7.63 12.51
CA PHE A 98 -12.13 6.99 11.76
C PHE A 98 -11.61 5.78 10.97
N ILE A 99 -12.52 4.99 10.39
CA ILE A 99 -12.18 3.74 9.69
C ILE A 99 -12.70 3.83 8.26
N LYS A 100 -11.89 3.41 7.30
CA LYS A 100 -12.32 3.11 5.93
C LYS A 100 -12.54 1.60 5.76
N ALA A 101 -13.53 1.21 4.96
CA ALA A 101 -13.76 -0.19 4.64
C ALA A 101 -12.60 -0.77 3.81
N ASN A 102 -12.24 -2.03 4.05
CA ASN A 102 -11.18 -2.69 3.26
C ASN A 102 -11.52 -2.77 1.76
N SER A 103 -12.81 -2.72 1.40
CA SER A 103 -13.26 -2.64 0.01
C SER A 103 -12.85 -1.35 -0.71
N ALA A 104 -12.39 -0.33 0.03
CA ALA A 104 -11.84 0.90 -0.56
C ALA A 104 -10.39 0.75 -1.05
N ILE A 105 -9.75 -0.42 -0.80
CA ILE A 105 -8.37 -0.68 -1.23
C ILE A 105 -8.34 -0.95 -2.73
N SER A 106 -7.48 -0.23 -3.44
CA SER A 106 -7.21 -0.43 -4.87
C SER A 106 -5.70 -0.45 -5.14
N GLY A 107 -5.31 -0.87 -6.33
CA GLY A 107 -3.94 -0.66 -6.81
C GLY A 107 -3.71 0.79 -7.22
N PRO A 108 -2.44 1.23 -7.31
CA PRO A 108 -2.09 2.63 -7.59
C PRO A 108 -2.60 3.16 -8.94
N ASP A 109 -2.78 2.27 -9.91
CA ASP A 109 -3.23 2.62 -11.27
C ASP A 109 -4.60 2.02 -11.60
N ASP A 110 -5.33 1.51 -10.59
CA ASP A 110 -6.66 0.96 -10.80
C ASP A 110 -7.69 2.08 -11.00
N PRO A 111 -8.72 1.87 -11.83
CA PRO A 111 -9.76 2.86 -12.01
C PRO A 111 -10.59 3.02 -10.72
N ILE A 112 -10.90 4.27 -10.39
CA ILE A 112 -11.83 4.61 -9.30
C ILE A 112 -13.22 4.79 -9.90
N ALA A 113 -14.16 3.94 -9.50
CA ALA A 113 -15.53 4.03 -9.94
C ALA A 113 -16.26 5.16 -9.19
N ARG A 114 -16.65 6.22 -9.91
CA ARG A 114 -17.53 7.26 -9.37
C ARG A 114 -18.96 6.75 -9.36
N PRO A 115 -19.63 6.67 -8.20
CA PRO A 115 -21.01 6.20 -8.15
C PRO A 115 -21.95 7.18 -8.86
N PRO A 116 -23.09 6.71 -9.40
CA PRO A 116 -24.10 7.57 -9.99
C PRO A 116 -24.57 8.65 -9.00
N GLY A 117 -24.71 9.88 -9.48
CA GLY A 117 -25.13 11.04 -8.67
C GLY A 117 -24.01 11.72 -7.87
N ALA A 118 -22.83 11.16 -7.74
CA ALA A 118 -21.69 11.85 -7.15
C ALA A 118 -21.18 12.93 -8.11
N VAL A 119 -21.26 14.20 -7.69
CA VAL A 119 -20.83 15.35 -8.51
C VAL A 119 -19.48 15.91 -8.10
N LYS A 120 -19.05 15.63 -6.86
CA LYS A 120 -17.75 16.04 -6.32
C LYS A 120 -16.95 14.79 -6.03
N LEU A 121 -15.84 14.62 -6.72
CA LEU A 121 -14.81 13.62 -6.46
C LEU A 121 -13.54 14.38 -6.18
N ASP A 122 -12.93 14.08 -5.04
CA ASP A 122 -11.67 14.70 -4.63
C ASP A 122 -10.65 13.63 -4.30
N TYR A 123 -9.39 14.02 -4.17
CA TYR A 123 -8.29 13.17 -3.82
C TYR A 123 -7.62 13.68 -2.54
N GLU A 124 -7.10 12.74 -1.77
CA GLU A 124 -6.30 13.02 -0.58
C GLU A 124 -4.94 12.35 -0.78
N VAL A 125 -3.86 13.10 -0.65
CA VAL A 125 -2.50 12.55 -0.76
C VAL A 125 -1.93 12.43 0.64
N GLU A 126 -2.08 11.25 1.24
CA GLU A 126 -1.70 11.00 2.63
C GLU A 126 -0.63 9.91 2.76
N LEU A 127 0.19 10.03 3.81
CA LEU A 127 1.14 9.00 4.17
C LEU A 127 0.43 7.85 4.89
N ALA A 128 0.45 6.66 4.29
CA ALA A 128 -0.01 5.44 4.92
C ALA A 128 1.13 4.70 5.61
N LEU A 129 0.88 4.24 6.84
CA LEU A 129 1.82 3.42 7.62
C LEU A 129 1.21 2.03 7.85
N SER A 130 2.01 0.99 7.67
CA SER A 130 1.63 -0.37 8.05
C SER A 130 2.09 -0.64 9.48
N LEU A 131 1.13 -0.92 10.37
CA LEU A 131 1.38 -1.31 11.75
C LEU A 131 1.29 -2.84 11.85
N ILE A 132 2.38 -3.48 12.27
CA ILE A 132 2.50 -4.94 12.30
C ILE A 132 2.04 -5.51 13.64
N HIS A 133 2.28 -4.78 14.71
CA HIS A 133 1.89 -5.16 16.07
C HIS A 133 1.24 -3.96 16.75
N ILE A 134 -0.01 -4.08 17.02
CA ILE A 134 -0.78 -3.16 17.88
C ILE A 134 -1.17 -3.94 19.13
#